data_135d8f5304becc97a915ca24d2eeb72c
#
_entry.id   135d8f5304becc97a915ca24d2eeb72c
#
_cell.length_a   1.000
_cell.length_b   1.000
_cell.length_c   1.000
_cell.angle_alpha   90.00
_cell.angle_beta   90.00
_cell.angle_gamma   90.00
#
_symmetry.space_group_name_H-M   'P 1'
#
loop_
_entity.id
_entity.type
_entity.pdbx_description
1 polymer ?
#
loop_
_entity_poly.entity_id
_entity_poly.type
_entity_poly.pdbx_seq_one_letter_code
_entity_poly.pdbx_strand_id
1 'polypeptide(L)'
;MTTATRKRKPADEGGAGFDRDLDDLAQELRWREWMGRVEAVLFASASPVGRDDLARVVGNVSVEMLIEDIQAELTGRPYELAQVAGGWMFRTRTQFADAIKAAADIGDQTLAFTEMEMGVLCAIAYHQPIDRAGLADIFGKEVSRDLLARLRYKDLIASGPRSPRPGAPHTFVTTETFLVTFDLQSLRDLPELELRGESI
;
A
#
# COMPACT_ATOMS: atom_id res chain seq x y z
N MET A 1 -5.10 2.96 -70.70
CA MET A 1 -5.51 1.95 -69.75
C MET A 1 -4.37 1.81 -68.71
N THR A 2 -4.49 2.54 -67.59
CA THR A 2 -3.42 2.58 -66.58
C THR A 2 -3.90 1.81 -65.36
N THR A 3 -3.28 0.67 -65.11
CA THR A 3 -3.59 -0.23 -64.00
C THR A 3 -2.94 0.31 -62.74
N ALA A 4 -3.74 0.79 -61.80
CA ALA A 4 -3.25 1.23 -60.49
C ALA A 4 -2.92 0.03 -59.60
N THR A 5 -1.66 -0.18 -59.33
CA THR A 5 -1.15 -1.18 -58.43
C THR A 5 -1.42 -0.74 -56.99
N ARG A 6 -2.36 -1.38 -56.32
CA ARG A 6 -2.71 -1.18 -54.90
C ARG A 6 -1.58 -1.75 -54.06
N LYS A 7 -0.73 -0.88 -53.49
CA LYS A 7 0.29 -1.26 -52.51
C LYS A 7 -0.39 -1.87 -51.28
N ARG A 8 -0.22 -3.16 -51.07
CA ARG A 8 -0.55 -3.85 -49.80
C ARG A 8 0.40 -3.31 -48.73
N LYS A 9 -0.20 -2.80 -47.64
CA LYS A 9 0.49 -2.47 -46.40
C LYS A 9 1.03 -3.78 -45.82
N PRO A 10 2.28 -3.87 -45.37
CA PRO A 10 2.78 -5.09 -44.74
C PRO A 10 1.99 -5.33 -43.47
N ALA A 11 1.56 -6.58 -43.27
CA ALA A 11 1.02 -7.04 -42.00
C ALA A 11 2.13 -6.91 -40.96
N ASP A 12 1.85 -6.18 -39.91
CA ASP A 12 2.70 -6.09 -38.71
C ASP A 12 2.62 -7.44 -37.99
N GLU A 13 3.59 -8.31 -38.24
CA GLU A 13 3.83 -9.52 -37.44
C GLU A 13 4.61 -9.14 -36.18
N GLY A 14 4.05 -8.21 -35.38
CA GLY A 14 4.47 -7.91 -34.04
C GLY A 14 3.57 -8.63 -33.06
N GLY A 15 4.12 -9.40 -32.12
CA GLY A 15 3.39 -10.13 -31.10
C GLY A 15 2.29 -9.26 -30.50
N ALA A 16 1.09 -9.84 -30.34
CA ALA A 16 -0.09 -9.15 -29.86
C ALA A 16 0.23 -8.42 -28.53
N GLY A 17 0.52 -7.12 -28.63
CA GLY A 17 0.68 -6.27 -27.47
C GLY A 17 -0.60 -6.34 -26.64
N PHE A 18 -0.46 -6.22 -25.34
CA PHE A 18 -1.61 -6.24 -24.43
C PHE A 18 -2.62 -5.17 -24.87
N ASP A 19 -3.82 -5.62 -25.28
CA ASP A 19 -4.90 -4.73 -25.72
C ASP A 19 -5.56 -4.10 -24.50
N ARG A 20 -5.24 -2.83 -24.25
CA ARG A 20 -5.76 -2.04 -23.14
C ARG A 20 -7.17 -1.55 -23.40
N ASP A 21 -7.45 -1.14 -24.63
CA ASP A 21 -8.60 -0.32 -24.94
C ASP A 21 -9.82 -1.16 -25.25
N LEU A 22 -9.63 -2.42 -25.69
CA LEU A 22 -10.70 -3.40 -25.97
C LEU A 22 -11.74 -2.85 -26.95
N ASP A 23 -11.27 -2.14 -27.99
CA ASP A 23 -12.14 -1.41 -28.92
C ASP A 23 -13.13 -2.32 -29.67
N ASP A 24 -12.80 -3.60 -29.78
CA ASP A 24 -13.66 -4.62 -30.39
C ASP A 24 -14.85 -5.04 -29.52
N LEU A 25 -14.87 -4.65 -28.22
CA LEU A 25 -15.95 -4.99 -27.30
C LEU A 25 -16.96 -3.85 -27.16
N ALA A 26 -18.22 -4.20 -26.92
CA ALA A 26 -19.24 -3.25 -26.50
C ALA A 26 -18.85 -2.61 -25.15
N GLN A 27 -19.27 -1.36 -24.94
CA GLN A 27 -18.85 -0.55 -23.79
C GLN A 27 -19.08 -1.25 -22.42
N GLU A 28 -20.22 -1.90 -22.22
CA GLU A 28 -20.55 -2.62 -21.00
C GLU A 28 -19.61 -3.82 -20.76
N LEU A 29 -19.26 -4.54 -21.85
CA LEU A 29 -18.34 -5.67 -21.78
C LEU A 29 -16.92 -5.21 -21.50
N ARG A 30 -16.50 -4.07 -22.09
CA ARG A 30 -15.19 -3.47 -21.79
C ARG A 30 -15.05 -3.11 -20.31
N TRP A 31 -16.10 -2.49 -19.74
CA TRP A 31 -16.12 -2.10 -18.34
C TRP A 31 -15.95 -3.29 -17.42
N ARG A 32 -16.72 -4.34 -17.66
CA ARG A 32 -16.62 -5.63 -16.93
C ARG A 32 -15.23 -6.26 -17.06
N GLU A 33 -14.67 -6.25 -18.26
CA GLU A 33 -13.33 -6.81 -18.50
C GLU A 33 -12.26 -5.99 -17.77
N TRP A 34 -12.34 -4.66 -17.76
CA TRP A 34 -11.42 -3.81 -17.02
C TRP A 34 -11.53 -4.00 -15.50
N MET A 35 -12.74 -4.13 -14.95
CA MET A 35 -12.93 -4.50 -13.54
C MET A 35 -12.23 -5.82 -13.24
N GLY A 36 -12.45 -6.85 -14.03
CA GLY A 36 -11.80 -8.16 -13.85
C GLY A 36 -10.29 -8.10 -13.94
N ARG A 37 -9.72 -7.26 -14.82
CA ARG A 37 -8.26 -7.05 -14.89
C ARG A 37 -7.70 -6.36 -13.65
N VAL A 38 -8.38 -5.33 -13.17
CA VAL A 38 -8.02 -4.64 -11.92
C VAL A 38 -8.07 -5.61 -10.75
N GLU A 39 -9.15 -6.38 -10.61
CA GLU A 39 -9.27 -7.40 -9.57
C GLU A 39 -8.15 -8.45 -9.64
N ALA A 40 -7.84 -8.93 -10.85
CA ALA A 40 -6.78 -9.92 -11.05
C ALA A 40 -5.40 -9.40 -10.63
N VAL A 41 -5.07 -8.14 -10.98
CA VAL A 41 -3.82 -7.50 -10.57
C VAL A 41 -3.75 -7.33 -9.05
N LEU A 42 -4.82 -6.83 -8.45
CA LEU A 42 -4.92 -6.64 -7.00
C LEU A 42 -4.85 -7.97 -6.25
N PHE A 43 -5.51 -9.02 -6.76
CA PHE A 43 -5.50 -10.35 -6.14
C PHE A 43 -4.13 -11.03 -6.22
N ALA A 44 -3.39 -10.78 -7.30
CA ALA A 44 -2.04 -11.32 -7.50
C ALA A 44 -0.96 -10.56 -6.71
N SER A 45 -1.28 -9.36 -6.19
CA SER A 45 -0.32 -8.52 -5.48
C SER A 45 -0.35 -8.78 -3.98
N ALA A 46 0.85 -8.87 -3.37
CA ALA A 46 1.01 -8.93 -1.92
C ALA A 46 1.07 -7.55 -1.25
N SER A 47 1.25 -6.49 -2.03
CA SER A 47 1.35 -5.09 -1.59
C SER A 47 0.23 -4.25 -2.22
N PRO A 48 -0.10 -3.08 -1.66
CA PRO A 48 -1.01 -2.15 -2.30
C PRO A 48 -0.57 -1.77 -3.70
N VAL A 49 -1.49 -1.75 -4.66
CA VAL A 49 -1.21 -1.39 -6.05
C VAL A 49 -1.63 0.04 -6.31
N GLY A 50 -0.69 0.84 -6.79
CA GLY A 50 -0.91 2.25 -7.07
C GLY A 50 -1.79 2.48 -8.31
N ARG A 51 -2.38 3.67 -8.38
CA ARG A 51 -3.23 4.11 -9.50
C ARG A 51 -2.55 3.93 -10.86
N ASP A 52 -1.28 4.32 -10.96
CA ASP A 52 -0.56 4.30 -12.24
C ASP A 52 -0.30 2.89 -12.76
N ASP A 53 -0.14 1.92 -11.87
CA ASP A 53 0.02 0.51 -12.22
C ASP A 53 -1.31 -0.08 -12.71
N LEU A 54 -2.41 0.23 -12.03
CA LEU A 54 -3.76 -0.17 -12.46
C LEU A 54 -4.14 0.48 -13.80
N ALA A 55 -3.77 1.73 -14.03
CA ALA A 55 -4.01 2.42 -15.29
C ALA A 55 -3.30 1.77 -16.50
N ARG A 56 -2.30 0.91 -16.28
CA ARG A 56 -1.62 0.18 -17.36
C ARG A 56 -2.46 -0.95 -17.94
N VAL A 57 -3.42 -1.47 -17.19
CA VAL A 57 -4.21 -2.64 -17.61
C VAL A 57 -5.62 -2.29 -18.08
N VAL A 58 -6.00 -1.03 -18.01
CA VAL A 58 -7.30 -0.51 -18.45
C VAL A 58 -7.13 0.52 -19.56
N GLY A 59 -8.19 0.82 -20.30
CA GLY A 59 -8.21 1.86 -21.33
C GLY A 59 -8.16 3.29 -20.74
N ASN A 60 -8.57 4.26 -21.51
CA ASN A 60 -8.63 5.66 -21.07
C ASN A 60 -9.88 5.91 -20.20
N VAL A 61 -9.91 5.32 -19.02
CA VAL A 61 -11.01 5.41 -18.04
C VAL A 61 -10.47 5.77 -16.65
N SER A 62 -11.35 6.26 -15.77
CA SER A 62 -10.99 6.49 -14.36
C SER A 62 -10.83 5.15 -13.63
N VAL A 63 -9.65 4.95 -13.06
CA VAL A 63 -9.35 3.81 -12.19
C VAL A 63 -10.23 3.88 -10.93
N GLU A 64 -10.46 5.08 -10.41
CA GLU A 64 -11.26 5.31 -9.20
C GLU A 64 -12.71 4.83 -9.41
N MET A 65 -13.31 5.11 -10.56
CA MET A 65 -14.67 4.64 -10.88
C MET A 65 -14.74 3.11 -10.98
N LEU A 66 -13.72 2.46 -11.57
CA LEU A 66 -13.64 1.00 -11.60
C LEU A 66 -13.54 0.43 -10.17
N ILE A 67 -12.73 1.05 -9.32
CA ILE A 67 -12.57 0.67 -7.91
C ILE A 67 -13.90 0.82 -7.15
N GLU A 68 -14.62 1.93 -7.34
CA GLU A 68 -15.94 2.16 -6.71
C GLU A 68 -16.94 1.07 -7.10
N ASP A 69 -17.01 0.71 -8.37
CA ASP A 69 -17.90 -0.35 -8.86
C ASP A 69 -17.49 -1.72 -8.30
N ILE A 70 -16.19 -2.03 -8.26
CA ILE A 70 -15.67 -3.25 -7.63
C ILE A 70 -16.06 -3.28 -6.15
N GLN A 71 -15.84 -2.19 -5.41
CA GLN A 71 -16.20 -2.11 -3.98
C GLN A 71 -17.71 -2.32 -3.76
N ALA A 72 -18.55 -1.80 -4.65
CA ALA A 72 -20.00 -2.02 -4.61
C ALA A 72 -20.36 -3.50 -4.78
N GLU A 73 -19.72 -4.20 -5.72
CA GLU A 73 -19.93 -5.64 -5.95
C GLU A 73 -19.42 -6.52 -4.79
N LEU A 74 -18.45 -6.01 -4.02
CA LEU A 74 -17.91 -6.69 -2.84
C LEU A 74 -18.75 -6.48 -1.58
N THR A 75 -19.86 -5.75 -1.67
CA THR A 75 -20.77 -5.56 -0.53
C THR A 75 -21.29 -6.90 -0.02
N GLY A 76 -21.12 -7.16 1.28
CA GLY A 76 -21.53 -8.42 1.91
C GLY A 76 -20.56 -9.59 1.70
N ARG A 77 -19.46 -9.41 0.97
CA ARG A 77 -18.40 -10.42 0.86
C ARG A 77 -17.52 -10.43 2.12
N PRO A 78 -16.85 -11.55 2.45
CA PRO A 78 -15.95 -11.64 3.62
C PRO A 78 -14.62 -10.88 3.44
N TYR A 79 -14.40 -10.32 2.29
CA TYR A 79 -13.24 -9.49 1.93
C TYR A 79 -13.68 -8.16 1.34
N GLU A 80 -12.80 -7.23 1.32
CA GLU A 80 -13.02 -5.88 0.82
C GLU A 80 -11.79 -5.36 0.09
N LEU A 81 -11.96 -4.31 -0.68
CA LEU A 81 -10.89 -3.56 -1.31
C LEU A 81 -10.60 -2.32 -0.48
N ALA A 82 -9.46 -2.32 0.20
CA ALA A 82 -9.01 -1.24 1.06
C ALA A 82 -8.06 -0.30 0.31
N GLN A 83 -8.14 0.99 0.62
CA GLN A 83 -7.20 2.00 0.14
C GLN A 83 -6.20 2.30 1.24
N VAL A 84 -4.96 1.86 1.09
CA VAL A 84 -3.88 1.99 2.07
C VAL A 84 -2.54 2.26 1.37
N ALA A 85 -1.63 2.94 2.03
CA ALA A 85 -0.29 3.25 1.52
C ALA A 85 -0.28 3.86 0.09
N GLY A 86 -1.28 4.69 -0.21
CA GLY A 86 -1.42 5.34 -1.53
C GLY A 86 -1.88 4.44 -2.67
N GLY A 87 -2.29 3.21 -2.40
CA GLY A 87 -2.80 2.24 -3.37
C GLY A 87 -4.02 1.49 -2.87
N TRP A 88 -4.39 0.41 -3.56
CA TRP A 88 -5.48 -0.48 -3.19
C TRP A 88 -4.99 -1.91 -3.03
N MET A 89 -5.59 -2.64 -2.09
CA MET A 89 -5.35 -4.07 -1.89
C MET A 89 -6.59 -4.79 -1.36
N PHE A 90 -6.70 -6.08 -1.67
CA PHE A 90 -7.69 -6.93 -1.04
C PHE A 90 -7.28 -7.26 0.39
N ARG A 91 -8.24 -7.23 1.30
CA ARG A 91 -8.09 -7.73 2.66
C ARG A 91 -9.37 -8.39 3.15
N THR A 92 -9.27 -9.26 4.12
CA THR A 92 -10.43 -9.84 4.81
C THR A 92 -11.02 -8.82 5.78
N ARG A 93 -12.36 -8.81 5.90
CA ARG A 93 -13.02 -7.94 6.89
C ARG A 93 -12.71 -8.40 8.31
N THR A 94 -12.50 -7.45 9.21
CA THR A 94 -12.10 -7.68 10.60
C THR A 94 -13.05 -8.62 11.36
N GLN A 95 -14.35 -8.62 11.02
CA GLN A 95 -15.35 -9.50 11.64
C GLN A 95 -15.05 -10.99 11.46
N PHE A 96 -14.20 -11.39 10.52
CA PHE A 96 -13.81 -12.77 10.28
C PHE A 96 -12.45 -13.14 10.91
N ALA A 97 -11.82 -12.21 11.64
CA ALA A 97 -10.48 -12.41 12.21
C ALA A 97 -10.41 -13.67 13.08
N ASP A 98 -11.41 -13.89 13.93
CA ASP A 98 -11.42 -15.05 14.84
C ASP A 98 -11.58 -16.38 14.09
N ALA A 99 -12.37 -16.41 13.03
CA ALA A 99 -12.51 -17.60 12.19
C ALA A 99 -11.20 -17.92 11.45
N ILE A 100 -10.49 -16.89 10.98
CA ILE A 100 -9.18 -17.04 10.33
C ILE A 100 -8.15 -17.57 11.33
N LYS A 101 -8.08 -17.00 12.55
CA LYS A 101 -7.19 -17.47 13.60
C LYS A 101 -7.46 -18.93 13.98
N ALA A 102 -8.72 -19.31 14.08
CA ALA A 102 -9.11 -20.68 14.42
C ALA A 102 -8.76 -21.69 13.33
N ALA A 103 -8.86 -21.30 12.05
CA ALA A 103 -8.59 -22.19 10.93
C ALA A 103 -7.10 -22.36 10.64
N ALA A 104 -6.30 -21.32 10.86
CA ALA A 104 -4.91 -21.31 10.41
C ALA A 104 -3.92 -21.85 11.44
N ASP A 105 -4.38 -22.20 12.67
CA ASP A 105 -3.49 -22.51 13.82
C ASP A 105 -2.31 -21.51 13.89
N ILE A 106 -2.59 -20.28 13.47
CA ILE A 106 -1.66 -19.17 13.55
C ILE A 106 -1.57 -18.87 15.04
N GLY A 107 -0.69 -19.57 15.73
CA GLY A 107 -0.39 -19.26 17.13
C GLY A 107 -0.26 -17.75 17.27
N ASP A 108 -0.20 -17.17 18.44
CA ASP A 108 -0.20 -15.73 18.76
C ASP A 108 0.76 -14.86 17.89
N GLN A 109 0.67 -14.96 16.57
CA GLN A 109 1.29 -14.04 15.61
C GLN A 109 0.52 -12.70 15.51
N THR A 110 -0.32 -12.42 16.50
CA THR A 110 -0.78 -11.04 16.67
C THR A 110 0.45 -10.15 16.83
N LEU A 111 0.49 -9.08 16.05
CA LEU A 111 1.49 -8.01 16.21
C LEU A 111 1.30 -7.38 17.62
N ALA A 112 1.61 -8.15 18.67
CA ALA A 112 1.60 -7.63 20.01
C ALA A 112 2.79 -6.70 20.15
N PHE A 113 2.51 -5.44 20.41
CA PHE A 113 3.49 -4.43 20.75
C PHE A 113 3.48 -4.23 22.26
N THR A 114 4.65 -4.14 22.86
CA THR A 114 4.76 -3.56 24.19
C THR A 114 4.45 -2.07 24.11
N GLU A 115 4.05 -1.47 25.21
CA GLU A 115 3.81 -0.02 25.31
C GLU A 115 5.02 0.79 24.80
N MET A 116 6.23 0.36 25.17
CA MET A 116 7.47 1.02 24.74
C MET A 116 7.72 0.87 23.22
N GLU A 117 7.44 -0.30 22.64
CA GLU A 117 7.55 -0.51 21.19
C GLU A 117 6.58 0.38 20.44
N MET A 118 5.34 0.47 20.90
CA MET A 118 4.32 1.33 20.31
C MET A 118 4.73 2.81 20.44
N GLY A 119 5.18 3.24 21.62
CA GLY A 119 5.65 4.60 21.84
C GLY A 119 6.80 4.99 20.90
N VAL A 120 7.82 4.12 20.75
CA VAL A 120 8.95 4.37 19.85
C VAL A 120 8.50 4.39 18.38
N LEU A 121 7.59 3.50 18.00
CA LEU A 121 7.05 3.48 16.64
C LEU A 121 6.27 4.76 16.32
N CYS A 122 5.43 5.22 17.24
CA CYS A 122 4.74 6.50 17.14
C CYS A 122 5.72 7.67 17.06
N ALA A 123 6.74 7.71 17.94
CA ALA A 123 7.74 8.77 17.89
C ALA A 123 8.46 8.84 16.55
N ILE A 124 8.80 7.69 15.95
CA ILE A 124 9.38 7.65 14.62
C ILE A 124 8.36 8.17 13.57
N ALA A 125 7.11 7.71 13.62
CA ALA A 125 6.10 8.11 12.65
C ALA A 125 5.85 9.63 12.61
N TYR A 126 5.85 10.29 13.77
CA TYR A 126 5.60 11.73 13.87
C TYR A 126 6.84 12.60 13.63
N HIS A 127 8.04 12.09 13.95
CA HIS A 127 9.27 12.90 13.94
C HIS A 127 10.30 12.49 12.87
N GLN A 128 9.94 11.56 11.99
CA GLN A 128 10.84 11.07 10.96
C GLN A 128 11.27 12.17 9.97
N PRO A 129 12.52 12.14 9.50
CA PRO A 129 13.58 11.18 9.84
C PRO A 129 14.25 11.50 11.20
N ILE A 130 14.23 10.57 12.15
CA ILE A 130 14.75 10.73 13.51
C ILE A 130 15.87 9.72 13.80
N ASP A 131 16.91 10.14 14.50
CA ASP A 131 18.00 9.26 14.93
C ASP A 131 17.83 8.79 16.39
N ARG A 132 18.76 7.96 16.87
CA ARG A 132 18.68 7.44 18.23
C ARG A 132 18.80 8.52 19.31
N ALA A 133 19.55 9.58 19.03
CA ALA A 133 19.69 10.70 19.97
C ALA A 133 18.36 11.46 20.09
N GLY A 134 17.70 11.76 18.96
CA GLY A 134 16.36 12.36 18.97
C GLY A 134 15.32 11.50 19.68
N LEU A 135 15.37 10.18 19.52
CA LEU A 135 14.50 9.29 20.29
C LEU A 135 14.84 9.33 21.78
N ALA A 136 16.11 9.37 22.16
CA ALA A 136 16.52 9.49 23.56
C ALA A 136 16.05 10.80 24.20
N ASP A 137 16.06 11.89 23.43
CA ASP A 137 15.55 13.20 23.88
C ASP A 137 14.04 13.16 24.17
N ILE A 138 13.26 12.48 23.31
CA ILE A 138 11.80 12.32 23.50
C ILE A 138 11.49 11.47 24.74
N PHE A 139 12.21 10.35 24.94
CA PHE A 139 11.90 9.40 26.02
C PHE A 139 12.67 9.67 27.32
N GLY A 140 13.57 10.63 27.34
CA GLY A 140 14.44 10.91 28.50
C GLY A 140 15.44 9.77 28.81
N LYS A 141 15.56 8.77 27.95
CA LYS A 141 16.47 7.61 28.09
C LYS A 141 16.80 7.01 26.73
N GLU A 142 17.91 6.29 26.65
CA GLU A 142 18.30 5.58 25.43
C GLU A 142 17.29 4.50 25.04
N VAL A 143 16.90 4.47 23.77
CA VAL A 143 16.10 3.40 23.18
C VAL A 143 16.97 2.20 22.86
N SER A 144 16.57 1.02 23.32
CA SER A 144 17.28 -0.24 23.13
C SER A 144 17.50 -0.55 21.65
N ARG A 145 18.71 -1.04 21.30
CA ARG A 145 19.03 -1.52 19.95
C ARG A 145 18.16 -2.70 19.55
N ASP A 146 17.84 -3.59 20.50
CA ASP A 146 17.02 -4.78 20.26
C ASP A 146 15.56 -4.40 19.94
N LEU A 147 15.03 -3.35 20.58
CA LEU A 147 13.71 -2.84 20.28
C LEU A 147 13.65 -2.32 18.83
N LEU A 148 14.61 -1.49 18.44
CA LEU A 148 14.69 -0.98 17.07
C LEU A 148 14.93 -2.11 16.05
N ALA A 149 15.72 -3.12 16.40
CA ALA A 149 15.93 -4.30 15.56
C ALA A 149 14.63 -5.10 15.37
N ARG A 150 13.83 -5.27 16.43
CA ARG A 150 12.52 -5.95 16.34
C ARG A 150 11.53 -5.17 15.45
N LEU A 151 11.44 -3.85 15.57
CA LEU A 151 10.60 -3.03 14.70
C LEU A 151 11.05 -3.11 13.23
N ARG A 152 12.36 -3.18 12.98
CA ARG A 152 12.91 -3.40 11.62
C ARG A 152 12.65 -4.80 11.11
N TYR A 153 12.76 -5.81 11.96
CA TYR A 153 12.46 -7.20 11.58
C TYR A 153 10.98 -7.37 11.19
N LYS A 154 10.09 -6.64 11.86
CA LYS A 154 8.66 -6.58 11.50
C LYS A 154 8.39 -5.69 10.27
N ASP A 155 9.43 -5.14 9.65
CA ASP A 155 9.37 -4.22 8.51
C ASP A 155 8.50 -2.98 8.76
N LEU A 156 8.40 -2.51 10.01
CA LEU A 156 7.63 -1.32 10.35
C LEU A 156 8.45 -0.03 10.26
N ILE A 157 9.77 -0.15 10.39
CA ILE A 157 10.70 0.96 10.24
C ILE A 157 11.89 0.56 9.36
N ALA A 158 12.45 1.54 8.68
CA ALA A 158 13.63 1.40 7.84
C ALA A 158 14.70 2.45 8.18
N SER A 159 15.90 2.28 7.60
CA SER A 159 16.92 3.32 7.65
C SER A 159 16.51 4.47 6.74
N GLY A 160 16.38 5.65 7.32
CA GLY A 160 16.13 6.89 6.61
C GLY A 160 17.42 7.53 6.07
N PRO A 161 17.29 8.71 5.44
CA PRO A 161 18.43 9.47 4.96
C PRO A 161 19.38 9.81 6.09
N ARG A 162 20.68 9.84 5.81
CA ARG A 162 21.67 10.34 6.77
C ARG A 162 21.53 11.85 6.89
N SER A 163 21.75 12.37 8.11
CA SER A 163 21.95 13.80 8.29
C SER A 163 23.10 14.28 7.39
N PRO A 164 23.03 15.49 6.83
CA PRO A 164 24.10 16.04 5.99
C PRO A 164 25.42 16.30 6.74
N ARG A 165 25.46 16.09 8.06
CA ARG A 165 26.67 16.31 8.87
C ARG A 165 27.64 15.14 8.73
N PRO A 166 28.95 15.35 8.52
CA PRO A 166 29.96 14.29 8.51
C PRO A 166 29.88 13.45 9.80
N GLY A 167 29.85 12.10 9.64
CA GLY A 167 29.74 11.19 10.78
C GLY A 167 28.34 11.08 11.38
N ALA A 168 27.34 11.68 10.75
CA ALA A 168 25.97 11.65 11.24
C ALA A 168 25.40 10.22 11.30
N PRO A 169 24.64 9.91 12.37
CA PRO A 169 24.02 8.60 12.55
C PRO A 169 22.94 8.35 11.48
N HIS A 170 22.61 7.07 11.30
CA HIS A 170 21.43 6.68 10.51
C HIS A 170 20.18 7.12 11.23
N THR A 171 19.24 7.67 10.48
CA THR A 171 17.89 7.96 10.95
C THR A 171 16.96 6.76 10.70
N PHE A 172 15.79 6.84 11.32
CA PHE A 172 14.68 5.88 11.12
C PHE A 172 13.51 6.59 10.45
N VAL A 173 12.84 5.85 9.59
CA VAL A 173 11.59 6.23 8.94
C VAL A 173 10.63 5.04 8.99
N THR A 174 9.34 5.29 8.89
CA THR A 174 8.33 4.24 8.72
C THR A 174 8.35 3.68 7.29
N THR A 175 7.78 2.51 7.11
CA THR A 175 7.72 1.79 5.83
C THR A 175 6.29 1.76 5.28
N GLU A 176 6.11 1.20 4.09
CA GLU A 176 4.79 0.88 3.54
C GLU A 176 4.05 -0.12 4.44
N THR A 177 4.75 -1.14 4.95
CA THR A 177 4.19 -2.12 5.91
C THR A 177 3.60 -1.44 7.14
N PHE A 178 4.22 -0.37 7.63
CA PHE A 178 3.65 0.45 8.70
C PHE A 178 2.29 1.03 8.31
N LEU A 179 2.19 1.66 7.13
CA LEU A 179 0.93 2.25 6.66
C LEU A 179 -0.17 1.20 6.51
N VAL A 180 0.16 0.05 5.91
CA VAL A 180 -0.77 -1.08 5.76
C VAL A 180 -1.22 -1.62 7.13
N THR A 181 -0.28 -1.78 8.08
CA THR A 181 -0.57 -2.33 9.42
C THR A 181 -1.52 -1.45 10.22
N PHE A 182 -1.39 -0.13 10.08
CA PHE A 182 -2.20 0.86 10.81
C PHE A 182 -3.35 1.45 9.98
N ASP A 183 -3.64 0.87 8.82
CA ASP A 183 -4.76 1.28 7.94
C ASP A 183 -4.68 2.76 7.50
N LEU A 184 -3.48 3.22 7.17
CA LEU A 184 -3.21 4.59 6.77
C LEU A 184 -2.97 4.67 5.26
N GLN A 185 -3.54 5.67 4.59
CA GLN A 185 -3.19 5.96 3.18
C GLN A 185 -1.83 6.68 3.10
N SER A 186 -1.53 7.51 4.08
CA SER A 186 -0.29 8.28 4.18
C SER A 186 -0.02 8.68 5.63
N LEU A 187 1.17 9.21 5.89
CA LEU A 187 1.50 9.76 7.21
C LEU A 187 0.64 10.99 7.60
N ARG A 188 -0.05 11.60 6.64
CA ARG A 188 -0.95 12.72 6.92
C ARG A 188 -2.22 12.29 7.63
N ASP A 189 -2.54 11.00 7.57
CA ASP A 189 -3.71 10.41 8.24
C ASP A 189 -3.44 10.09 9.72
N LEU A 190 -2.21 10.32 10.18
CA LEU A 190 -1.88 10.20 11.61
C LEU A 190 -2.69 11.25 12.40
N PRO A 191 -3.31 10.87 13.53
CA PRO A 191 -4.01 11.81 14.41
C PRO A 191 -3.12 12.97 14.83
N GLU A 192 -3.68 14.17 14.96
CA GLU A 192 -2.94 15.28 15.55
C GLU A 192 -2.59 14.95 17.01
N LEU A 193 -1.32 15.21 17.39
CA LEU A 193 -0.91 15.08 18.78
C LEU A 193 -1.57 16.17 19.61
N GLU A 194 -2.60 15.83 20.38
CA GLU A 194 -3.09 16.70 21.43
C GLU A 194 -2.03 16.79 22.52
N LEU A 195 -1.25 17.86 22.51
CA LEU A 195 -0.45 18.23 23.68
C LEU A 195 -1.45 18.56 24.80
N ARG A 196 -1.71 17.60 25.69
CA ARG A 196 -2.37 17.90 26.94
C ARG A 196 -1.49 18.94 27.65
N GLY A 197 -1.88 20.21 27.52
CA GLY A 197 -1.29 21.26 28.31
C GLY A 197 -1.46 20.87 29.76
N GLU A 198 -0.36 20.60 30.45
CA GLU A 198 -0.38 20.60 31.90
C GLU A 198 -0.89 21.98 32.32
N SER A 199 -2.16 22.03 32.71
CA SER A 199 -2.64 23.14 33.52
C SER A 199 -1.95 23.03 34.86
N ILE A 200 -0.93 23.86 35.06
CA ILE A 200 -0.33 24.16 36.37
C ILE A 200 -1.31 25.00 37.16
#